data_aec5a8ad8a7b8190e3abe682e09adf8d
#
_entry.id   aec5a8ad8a7b8190e3abe682e09adf8d
#
_cell.length_a   1.000
_cell.length_b   1.000
_cell.length_c   1.000
_cell.angle_alpha   90.00
_cell.angle_beta   90.00
_cell.angle_gamma   90.00
#
_symmetry.space_group_name_H-M   'P 1'
#
loop_
_entity.id
_entity.type
_entity.pdbx_description
1 polymer ?
#
loop_
_entity_poly.entity_id
_entity_poly.type
_entity_poly.pdbx_seq_one_letter_code
_entity_poly.pdbx_strand_id
1 'polypeptide(L)'
;SLLVHSPGMQRFDETFSMRVQRFRNRGLDAVARAFTVAGNPAPLVLWAALAAIALWQFGRPWAGMLAALTMLGQPINLAMKVISPRTRPVQGVIHVILPAVGFSFPSGHAMVAAMFFGFLAMVAWIHLPDRGLRIALTALLACMPLVIGASRIYLGAHWFSDVIAGWTAGVFFLLVLAGIYKVVGGAELMPR
;
A
#
# COMPACT_ATOMS: atom_id res chain seq x y z
N SER A 1 -4.98 2.54 19.07
CA SER A 1 -6.38 2.42 18.58
C SER A 1 -7.31 3.49 19.17
N LEU A 2 -7.11 3.93 20.42
CA LEU A 2 -7.98 4.94 21.08
C LEU A 2 -8.08 6.27 20.31
N LEU A 3 -7.00 6.73 19.71
CA LEU A 3 -6.97 8.01 18.99
C LEU A 3 -7.90 8.04 17.76
N VAL A 4 -7.95 6.96 16.98
CA VAL A 4 -8.76 6.90 15.75
C VAL A 4 -10.27 6.82 16.01
N HIS A 5 -10.66 6.50 17.24
CA HIS A 5 -12.06 6.48 17.70
C HIS A 5 -12.46 7.79 18.40
N SER A 6 -11.54 8.74 18.56
CA SER A 6 -11.86 10.01 19.22
C SER A 6 -12.76 10.87 18.32
N PRO A 7 -13.71 11.64 18.90
CA PRO A 7 -14.58 12.55 18.15
C PRO A 7 -13.78 13.61 17.34
N GLY A 8 -12.61 14.03 17.84
CA GLY A 8 -11.74 14.96 17.13
C GLY A 8 -11.15 14.38 15.85
N MET A 9 -10.66 13.13 15.92
CA MET A 9 -10.12 12.43 14.74
C MET A 9 -11.22 12.15 13.71
N GLN A 10 -12.42 11.77 14.16
CA GLN A 10 -13.54 11.55 13.25
C GLN A 10 -13.91 12.82 12.49
N ARG A 11 -14.05 13.97 13.17
CA ARG A 11 -14.32 15.27 12.52
C ARG A 11 -13.22 15.67 11.54
N PHE A 12 -11.96 15.40 11.89
CA PHE A 12 -10.83 15.65 11.00
C PHE A 12 -10.93 14.81 9.73
N ASP A 13 -11.16 13.50 9.86
CA ASP A 13 -11.29 12.57 8.74
C ASP A 13 -12.45 12.93 7.80
N GLU A 14 -13.61 13.30 8.36
CA GLU A 14 -14.78 13.77 7.60
C GLU A 14 -14.44 15.04 6.82
N THR A 15 -13.87 16.04 7.51
CA THR A 15 -13.50 17.31 6.88
C THR A 15 -12.46 17.13 5.79
N PHE A 16 -11.45 16.31 6.03
CA PHE A 16 -10.40 16.01 5.05
C PHE A 16 -10.98 15.31 3.81
N SER A 17 -11.82 14.29 4.01
CA SER A 17 -12.45 13.56 2.92
C SER A 17 -13.36 14.46 2.07
N MET A 18 -14.15 15.33 2.71
CA MET A 18 -14.97 16.32 2.01
C MET A 18 -14.12 17.30 1.19
N ARG A 19 -12.96 17.75 1.71
CA ARG A 19 -12.04 18.64 0.97
C ARG A 19 -11.45 17.95 -0.25
N VAL A 20 -11.01 16.69 -0.13
CA VAL A 20 -10.49 15.90 -1.25
C VAL A 20 -11.57 15.72 -2.32
N GLN A 21 -12.80 15.44 -1.92
CA GLN A 21 -13.91 15.19 -2.84
C GLN A 21 -14.48 16.47 -3.51
N ARG A 22 -14.07 17.68 -3.12
CA ARG A 22 -14.40 18.93 -3.84
C ARG A 22 -13.88 18.93 -5.28
N PHE A 23 -12.77 18.24 -5.53
CA PHE A 23 -12.18 18.13 -6.88
C PHE A 23 -12.77 16.99 -7.71
N ARG A 24 -13.88 16.42 -7.25
CA ARG A 24 -14.49 15.25 -7.88
C ARG A 24 -14.95 15.55 -9.31
N ASN A 25 -14.55 14.67 -10.23
CA ASN A 25 -15.01 14.65 -11.62
C ASN A 25 -14.86 13.22 -12.18
N ARG A 26 -15.52 12.96 -13.34
CA ARG A 26 -15.52 11.63 -13.97
C ARG A 26 -14.12 11.10 -14.30
N GLY A 27 -13.20 11.95 -14.69
CA GLY A 27 -11.82 11.57 -15.01
C GLY A 27 -11.08 11.09 -13.76
N LEU A 28 -11.15 11.86 -12.67
CA LEU A 28 -10.54 11.48 -11.38
C LEU A 28 -11.21 10.23 -10.78
N ASP A 29 -12.53 10.06 -10.95
CA ASP A 29 -13.23 8.85 -10.53
C ASP A 29 -12.66 7.62 -11.25
N ALA A 30 -12.43 7.70 -12.57
CA ALA A 30 -11.85 6.61 -13.36
C ALA A 30 -10.41 6.30 -12.95
N VAL A 31 -9.58 7.33 -12.80
CA VAL A 31 -8.17 7.19 -12.35
C VAL A 31 -8.10 6.57 -10.96
N ALA A 32 -8.89 7.08 -10.00
CA ALA A 32 -8.90 6.54 -8.65
C ALA A 32 -9.37 5.08 -8.59
N ARG A 33 -10.36 4.70 -9.43
CA ARG A 33 -10.80 3.30 -9.58
C ARG A 33 -9.69 2.43 -10.14
N ALA A 34 -8.95 2.87 -11.16
CA ALA A 34 -7.84 2.12 -11.76
C ALA A 34 -6.75 1.82 -10.71
N PHE A 35 -6.31 2.84 -9.94
CA PHE A 35 -5.31 2.64 -8.89
C PHE A 35 -5.83 1.79 -7.72
N THR A 36 -7.09 1.94 -7.35
CA THR A 36 -7.70 1.05 -6.34
C THR A 36 -7.73 -0.39 -6.81
N VAL A 37 -8.08 -0.65 -8.07
CA VAL A 37 -8.07 -2.02 -8.64
C VAL A 37 -6.65 -2.60 -8.64
N ALA A 38 -5.64 -1.82 -9.02
CA ALA A 38 -4.24 -2.25 -8.94
C ALA A 38 -3.79 -2.63 -7.52
N GLY A 39 -4.37 -1.99 -6.50
CA GLY A 39 -4.14 -2.29 -5.08
C GLY A 39 -5.03 -3.37 -4.48
N ASN A 40 -5.94 -3.97 -5.23
CA ASN A 40 -6.77 -5.08 -4.75
C ASN A 40 -5.93 -6.33 -4.46
N PRO A 41 -6.39 -7.22 -3.54
CA PRO A 41 -5.63 -8.42 -3.17
C PRO A 41 -5.24 -9.31 -4.37
N ALA A 42 -6.17 -9.61 -5.28
CA ALA A 42 -5.90 -10.52 -6.40
C ALA A 42 -4.85 -9.95 -7.39
N PRO A 43 -4.95 -8.71 -7.90
CA PRO A 43 -3.88 -8.08 -8.67
C PRO A 43 -2.54 -8.02 -7.93
N LEU A 44 -2.52 -7.68 -6.64
CA LEU A 44 -1.27 -7.63 -5.87
C LEU A 44 -0.59 -8.99 -5.76
N VAL A 45 -1.37 -10.07 -5.55
CA VAL A 45 -0.82 -11.44 -5.56
C VAL A 45 -0.23 -11.78 -6.91
N LEU A 46 -0.92 -11.44 -8.01
CA LEU A 46 -0.39 -11.65 -9.36
C LEU A 46 0.91 -10.87 -9.59
N TRP A 47 0.94 -9.58 -9.24
CA TRP A 47 2.15 -8.76 -9.35
C TRP A 47 3.30 -9.30 -8.51
N ALA A 48 3.01 -9.80 -7.29
CA ALA A 48 4.01 -10.39 -6.41
C ALA A 48 4.57 -11.69 -7.00
N ALA A 49 3.73 -12.53 -7.59
CA ALA A 49 4.16 -13.75 -8.26
C ALA A 49 5.04 -13.44 -9.48
N LEU A 50 4.62 -12.50 -10.33
CA LEU A 50 5.40 -12.09 -11.51
C LEU A 50 6.75 -11.46 -11.10
N ALA A 51 6.76 -10.61 -10.08
CA ALA A 51 7.99 -10.03 -9.56
C ALA A 51 8.92 -11.09 -8.97
N ALA A 52 8.38 -12.06 -8.22
CA ALA A 52 9.15 -13.16 -7.66
C ALA A 52 9.82 -14.00 -8.75
N ILE A 53 9.06 -14.38 -9.80
CA ILE A 53 9.58 -15.14 -10.94
C ILE A 53 10.67 -14.33 -11.68
N ALA A 54 10.41 -13.06 -11.97
CA ALA A 54 11.36 -12.21 -12.67
C ALA A 54 12.67 -12.07 -11.85
N LEU A 55 12.57 -11.76 -10.57
CA LEU A 55 13.73 -11.62 -9.69
C LEU A 55 14.52 -12.93 -9.58
N TRP A 56 13.84 -14.07 -9.53
CA TRP A 56 14.48 -15.39 -9.58
C TRP A 56 15.30 -15.58 -10.87
N GLN A 57 14.71 -15.28 -12.01
CA GLN A 57 15.38 -15.39 -13.32
C GLN A 57 16.59 -14.43 -13.44
N PHE A 58 16.54 -13.28 -12.80
CA PHE A 58 17.67 -12.35 -12.71
C PHE A 58 18.71 -12.75 -11.64
N GLY A 59 18.62 -13.94 -11.06
CA GLY A 59 19.57 -14.44 -10.06
C GLY A 59 19.42 -13.74 -8.70
N ARG A 60 18.20 -13.32 -8.35
CA ARG A 60 17.85 -12.69 -7.09
C ARG A 60 16.74 -13.47 -6.35
N PRO A 61 16.94 -14.77 -6.04
CA PRO A 61 15.89 -15.63 -5.47
C PRO A 61 15.40 -15.13 -4.10
N TRP A 62 16.28 -14.60 -3.25
CA TRP A 62 15.88 -14.06 -1.95
C TRP A 62 15.01 -12.81 -2.08
N ALA A 63 15.37 -11.90 -2.98
CA ALA A 63 14.54 -10.74 -3.29
C ALA A 63 13.17 -11.18 -3.82
N GLY A 64 13.12 -12.19 -4.70
CA GLY A 64 11.88 -12.75 -5.22
C GLY A 64 10.99 -13.36 -4.14
N MET A 65 11.58 -14.17 -3.25
CA MET A 65 10.86 -14.76 -2.12
C MET A 65 10.30 -13.70 -1.17
N LEU A 66 11.10 -12.69 -0.83
CA LEU A 66 10.67 -11.63 0.08
C LEU A 66 9.60 -10.73 -0.57
N ALA A 67 9.67 -10.50 -1.90
CA ALA A 67 8.61 -9.82 -2.63
C ALA A 67 7.27 -10.58 -2.52
N ALA A 68 7.29 -11.91 -2.64
CA ALA A 68 6.10 -12.74 -2.43
C ALA A 68 5.62 -12.68 -0.97
N LEU A 69 6.53 -12.69 0.00
CA LEU A 69 6.19 -12.61 1.43
C LEU A 69 5.53 -11.29 1.84
N THR A 70 5.63 -10.22 1.04
CA THR A 70 4.86 -8.99 1.29
C THR A 70 3.35 -9.25 1.32
N MET A 71 2.85 -10.31 0.67
CA MET A 71 1.43 -10.69 0.66
C MET A 71 0.93 -11.18 2.03
N LEU A 72 1.82 -11.53 2.96
CA LEU A 72 1.47 -11.77 4.37
C LEU A 72 0.88 -10.51 5.04
N GLY A 73 1.09 -9.35 4.45
CA GLY A 73 0.39 -8.13 4.85
C GLY A 73 -1.14 -8.24 4.80
N GLN A 74 -1.71 -9.11 3.95
CA GLN A 74 -3.16 -9.31 3.87
C GLN A 74 -3.74 -9.93 5.16
N PRO A 75 -3.31 -11.13 5.60
CA PRO A 75 -3.80 -11.71 6.84
C PRO A 75 -3.42 -10.88 8.08
N ILE A 76 -2.25 -10.25 8.10
CA ILE A 76 -1.85 -9.34 9.18
C ILE A 76 -2.84 -8.16 9.27
N ASN A 77 -3.18 -7.53 8.14
CA ASN A 77 -4.15 -6.45 8.11
C ASN A 77 -5.53 -6.91 8.60
N LEU A 78 -5.95 -8.10 8.21
CA LEU A 78 -7.22 -8.67 8.67
C LEU A 78 -7.24 -8.83 10.20
N ALA A 79 -6.15 -9.35 10.80
CA ALA A 79 -6.01 -9.46 12.25
C ALA A 79 -6.06 -8.08 12.92
N MET A 80 -5.35 -7.07 12.38
CA MET A 80 -5.40 -5.69 12.89
C MET A 80 -6.81 -5.10 12.87
N LYS A 81 -7.61 -5.41 11.84
CA LYS A 81 -9.01 -4.96 11.73
C LYS A 81 -9.90 -5.54 12.82
N VAL A 82 -9.68 -6.80 13.18
CA VAL A 82 -10.43 -7.46 14.27
C VAL A 82 -10.06 -6.86 15.62
N ILE A 83 -8.79 -6.54 15.84
CA ILE A 83 -8.29 -5.93 17.08
C ILE A 83 -8.77 -4.48 17.25
N SER A 84 -8.95 -3.75 16.16
CA SER A 84 -9.37 -2.35 16.18
C SER A 84 -10.53 -2.11 15.21
N PRO A 85 -11.74 -2.58 15.54
CA PRO A 85 -12.90 -2.44 14.67
C PRO A 85 -13.31 -0.97 14.55
N ARG A 86 -13.41 -0.50 13.30
CA ARG A 86 -13.83 0.87 12.98
C ARG A 86 -14.83 0.85 11.83
N THR A 87 -15.86 1.67 11.92
CA THR A 87 -16.83 1.84 10.85
C THR A 87 -16.23 2.58 9.65
N ARG A 88 -16.64 2.17 8.46
CA ARG A 88 -16.26 2.84 7.20
C ARG A 88 -17.01 4.15 7.01
N PRO A 89 -16.52 5.01 6.10
CA PRO A 89 -17.30 6.12 5.60
C PRO A 89 -18.70 5.68 5.12
N VAL A 90 -19.71 6.47 5.47
CA VAL A 90 -21.10 6.20 5.09
C VAL A 90 -21.63 7.30 4.18
N GLN A 91 -22.53 6.91 3.27
CA GLN A 91 -23.23 7.85 2.40
C GLN A 91 -24.06 8.83 3.26
N GLY A 92 -24.00 10.11 2.91
CA GLY A 92 -24.65 11.19 3.68
C GLY A 92 -23.65 12.00 4.51
N VAL A 93 -22.58 11.37 5.01
CA VAL A 93 -21.45 12.09 5.63
C VAL A 93 -20.47 12.54 4.56
N ILE A 94 -20.06 11.62 3.69
CA ILE A 94 -19.25 11.89 2.50
C ILE A 94 -19.80 11.13 1.29
N HIS A 95 -19.31 11.41 0.08
CA HIS A 95 -19.68 10.62 -1.09
C HIS A 95 -18.96 9.25 -1.06
N VAL A 96 -19.72 8.16 -0.95
CA VAL A 96 -19.19 6.80 -1.06
C VAL A 96 -19.29 6.34 -2.51
N ILE A 97 -18.21 6.53 -3.28
CA ILE A 97 -18.14 6.22 -4.71
C ILE A 97 -17.88 4.71 -4.93
N LEU A 98 -17.16 4.09 -3.99
CA LEU A 98 -16.85 2.67 -4.00
C LEU A 98 -17.14 2.07 -2.61
N PRO A 99 -18.33 1.50 -2.42
CA PRO A 99 -18.68 0.81 -1.17
C PRO A 99 -17.68 -0.33 -0.89
N ALA A 100 -17.33 -0.52 0.37
CA ALA A 100 -16.47 -1.59 0.80
C ALA A 100 -17.01 -2.20 2.10
N VAL A 101 -16.87 -3.52 2.26
CA VAL A 101 -17.37 -4.27 3.40
C VAL A 101 -16.32 -4.44 4.51
N GLY A 102 -16.78 -4.78 5.72
CA GLY A 102 -15.94 -5.04 6.89
C GLY A 102 -15.37 -3.79 7.54
N PHE A 103 -14.46 -3.96 8.49
CA PHE A 103 -13.87 -2.86 9.26
C PHE A 103 -12.95 -1.98 8.41
N SER A 104 -12.89 -0.69 8.79
CA SER A 104 -12.16 0.33 8.04
C SER A 104 -10.66 0.36 8.40
N PHE A 105 -10.33 0.27 9.67
CA PHE A 105 -8.98 0.52 10.20
C PHE A 105 -8.17 -0.75 10.42
N PRO A 106 -6.89 -0.77 10.01
CA PRO A 106 -6.24 0.12 9.08
C PRO A 106 -6.55 -0.22 7.61
N SER A 107 -6.18 0.67 6.66
CA SER A 107 -6.39 0.42 5.24
C SER A 107 -5.44 -0.67 4.71
N GLY A 108 -6.00 -1.82 4.29
CA GLY A 108 -5.22 -2.92 3.73
C GLY A 108 -4.56 -2.58 2.39
N HIS A 109 -5.24 -1.81 1.51
CA HIS A 109 -4.67 -1.33 0.26
C HIS A 109 -3.41 -0.48 0.50
N ALA A 110 -3.48 0.46 1.46
CA ALA A 110 -2.34 1.31 1.80
C ALA A 110 -1.18 0.50 2.39
N MET A 111 -1.49 -0.42 3.31
CA MET A 111 -0.50 -1.24 4.02
C MET A 111 0.24 -2.17 3.05
N VAL A 112 -0.48 -3.00 2.30
CA VAL A 112 0.15 -4.01 1.43
C VAL A 112 0.84 -3.34 0.23
N ALA A 113 0.27 -2.26 -0.31
CA ALA A 113 0.95 -1.49 -1.35
C ALA A 113 2.28 -0.90 -0.85
N ALA A 114 2.33 -0.37 0.39
CA ALA A 114 3.56 0.15 0.97
C ALA A 114 4.61 -0.95 1.17
N MET A 115 4.19 -2.14 1.62
CA MET A 115 5.09 -3.30 1.74
C MET A 115 5.63 -3.72 0.37
N PHE A 116 4.75 -4.00 -0.59
CA PHE A 116 5.11 -4.60 -1.87
C PHE A 116 5.87 -3.64 -2.78
N PHE A 117 5.27 -2.50 -3.10
CA PHE A 117 5.90 -1.53 -3.99
C PHE A 117 7.13 -0.87 -3.34
N GLY A 118 7.10 -0.65 -2.01
CA GLY A 118 8.25 -0.17 -1.27
C GLY A 118 9.42 -1.16 -1.31
N PHE A 119 9.14 -2.46 -1.15
CA PHE A 119 10.17 -3.50 -1.28
C PHE A 119 10.76 -3.55 -2.69
N LEU A 120 9.91 -3.51 -3.73
CA LEU A 120 10.38 -3.48 -5.11
C LEU A 120 11.18 -2.20 -5.42
N ALA A 121 10.79 -1.05 -4.88
CA ALA A 121 11.54 0.20 -5.01
C ALA A 121 12.94 0.08 -4.42
N MET A 122 13.05 -0.53 -3.23
CA MET A 122 14.35 -0.82 -2.60
C MET A 122 15.19 -1.77 -3.46
N VAL A 123 14.63 -2.85 -3.96
CA VAL A 123 15.33 -3.81 -4.84
C VAL A 123 15.80 -3.13 -6.13
N ALA A 124 14.95 -2.32 -6.76
CA ALA A 124 15.30 -1.55 -7.94
C ALA A 124 16.46 -0.58 -7.66
N TRP A 125 16.43 0.12 -6.51
CA TRP A 125 17.49 1.02 -6.11
C TRP A 125 18.85 0.33 -5.93
N ILE A 126 18.83 -0.87 -5.34
CA ILE A 126 20.06 -1.62 -5.04
C ILE A 126 20.65 -2.26 -6.30
N HIS A 127 19.81 -2.80 -7.18
CA HIS A 127 20.27 -3.74 -8.21
C HIS A 127 20.29 -3.19 -9.64
N LEU A 128 19.60 -2.09 -9.94
CA LEU A 128 19.62 -1.54 -11.29
C LEU A 128 20.92 -0.77 -11.56
N PRO A 129 21.72 -1.18 -12.58
CA PRO A 129 22.99 -0.55 -12.88
C PRO A 129 22.81 0.83 -13.51
N ASP A 130 21.87 0.99 -14.44
CA ASP A 130 21.60 2.26 -15.10
C ASP A 130 20.98 3.27 -14.13
N ARG A 131 21.62 4.43 -13.99
CA ARG A 131 21.20 5.46 -13.03
C ARG A 131 19.85 6.06 -13.38
N GLY A 132 19.57 6.30 -14.66
CA GLY A 132 18.31 6.90 -15.10
C GLY A 132 17.14 5.98 -14.84
N LEU A 133 17.23 4.72 -15.28
CA LEU A 133 16.22 3.69 -15.05
C LEU A 133 16.02 3.42 -13.56
N ARG A 134 17.10 3.35 -12.78
CA ARG A 134 17.05 3.17 -11.32
C ARG A 134 16.23 4.25 -10.64
N ILE A 135 16.52 5.52 -10.94
CA ILE A 135 15.78 6.65 -10.35
C ILE A 135 14.32 6.61 -10.79
N ALA A 136 14.06 6.46 -12.09
CA ALA A 136 12.71 6.48 -12.63
C ALA A 136 11.84 5.34 -12.07
N LEU A 137 12.36 4.11 -12.05
CA LEU A 137 11.61 2.95 -11.56
C LEU A 137 11.42 3.02 -10.04
N THR A 138 12.45 3.41 -9.29
CA THR A 138 12.32 3.58 -7.83
C THR A 138 11.28 4.65 -7.49
N ALA A 139 11.30 5.79 -8.16
CA ALA A 139 10.32 6.86 -7.94
C ALA A 139 8.90 6.40 -8.29
N LEU A 140 8.73 5.73 -9.44
CA LEU A 140 7.44 5.18 -9.85
C LEU A 140 6.88 4.21 -8.79
N LEU A 141 7.69 3.24 -8.37
CA LEU A 141 7.30 2.25 -7.37
C LEU A 141 7.02 2.89 -6.01
N ALA A 142 7.82 3.86 -5.57
CA ALA A 142 7.60 4.59 -4.32
C ALA A 142 6.32 5.46 -4.33
N CYS A 143 5.91 5.95 -5.51
CA CYS A 143 4.65 6.70 -5.65
C CYS A 143 3.41 5.81 -5.60
N MET A 144 3.49 4.53 -6.00
CA MET A 144 2.33 3.62 -6.06
C MET A 144 1.55 3.53 -4.75
N PRO A 145 2.18 3.30 -3.57
CA PRO A 145 1.46 3.27 -2.29
C PRO A 145 0.70 4.57 -2.01
N LEU A 146 1.30 5.71 -2.34
CA LEU A 146 0.71 7.03 -2.10
C LEU A 146 -0.56 7.22 -2.93
N VAL A 147 -0.49 6.90 -4.23
CA VAL A 147 -1.63 7.05 -5.13
C VAL A 147 -2.73 6.03 -4.81
N ILE A 148 -2.37 4.77 -4.51
CA ILE A 148 -3.32 3.74 -4.10
C ILE A 148 -4.02 4.16 -2.79
N GLY A 149 -3.28 4.61 -1.78
CA GLY A 149 -3.86 5.08 -0.52
C GLY A 149 -4.76 6.30 -0.70
N ALA A 150 -4.31 7.30 -1.47
CA ALA A 150 -5.10 8.49 -1.78
C ALA A 150 -6.41 8.14 -2.52
N SER A 151 -6.37 7.16 -3.44
CA SER A 151 -7.57 6.69 -4.13
C SER A 151 -8.64 6.15 -3.17
N ARG A 152 -8.22 5.55 -2.04
CA ARG A 152 -9.15 5.00 -1.03
C ARG A 152 -9.91 6.09 -0.28
N ILE A 153 -9.25 7.21 -0.01
CA ILE A 153 -9.87 8.39 0.62
C ILE A 153 -10.81 9.06 -0.38
N TYR A 154 -10.34 9.29 -1.60
CA TYR A 154 -11.11 9.93 -2.66
C TYR A 154 -12.41 9.16 -2.98
N LEU A 155 -12.32 7.83 -3.09
CA LEU A 155 -13.47 6.97 -3.38
C LEU A 155 -14.41 6.77 -2.16
N GLY A 156 -14.10 7.32 -1.00
CA GLY A 156 -14.91 7.19 0.21
C GLY A 156 -14.92 5.79 0.80
N ALA A 157 -13.88 4.99 0.54
CA ALA A 157 -13.77 3.62 1.04
C ALA A 157 -13.05 3.53 2.40
N HIS A 158 -12.22 4.52 2.71
CA HIS A 158 -11.44 4.64 3.95
C HIS A 158 -11.33 6.09 4.40
N TRP A 159 -11.18 6.28 5.70
CA TRP A 159 -10.81 7.55 6.30
C TRP A 159 -9.32 7.86 6.06
N PHE A 160 -8.95 9.14 6.12
CA PHE A 160 -7.54 9.55 5.98
C PHE A 160 -6.64 8.86 7.01
N SER A 161 -7.06 8.84 8.28
CA SER A 161 -6.31 8.19 9.35
C SER A 161 -6.15 6.67 9.17
N ASP A 162 -7.11 5.98 8.53
CA ASP A 162 -6.97 4.56 8.18
C ASP A 162 -5.83 4.34 7.18
N VAL A 163 -5.69 5.26 6.23
CA VAL A 163 -4.65 5.21 5.19
C VAL A 163 -3.28 5.51 5.77
N ILE A 164 -3.16 6.54 6.62
CA ILE A 164 -1.91 6.86 7.33
C ILE A 164 -1.47 5.65 8.18
N ALA A 165 -2.37 5.07 8.96
CA ALA A 165 -2.06 3.89 9.76
C ALA A 165 -1.65 2.68 8.89
N GLY A 166 -2.30 2.51 7.74
CA GLY A 166 -1.92 1.50 6.75
C GLY A 166 -0.50 1.72 6.22
N TRP A 167 -0.16 2.93 5.79
CA TRP A 167 1.21 3.25 5.34
C TRP A 167 2.24 3.05 6.45
N THR A 168 1.96 3.52 7.67
CA THR A 168 2.88 3.35 8.82
C THR A 168 3.15 1.87 9.10
N ALA A 169 2.09 1.05 9.17
CA ALA A 169 2.24 -0.39 9.36
C ALA A 169 2.97 -1.04 8.18
N GLY A 170 2.65 -0.64 6.94
CA GLY A 170 3.31 -1.14 5.73
C GLY A 170 4.80 -0.82 5.72
N VAL A 171 5.19 0.40 6.06
CA VAL A 171 6.60 0.81 6.17
C VAL A 171 7.31 0.05 7.30
N PHE A 172 6.67 -0.15 8.44
CA PHE A 172 7.23 -0.97 9.52
C PHE A 172 7.59 -2.38 9.02
N PHE A 173 6.65 -3.08 8.38
CA PHE A 173 6.91 -4.42 7.84
C PHE A 173 7.89 -4.41 6.67
N LEU A 174 7.90 -3.36 5.84
CA LEU A 174 8.93 -3.17 4.81
C LEU A 174 10.34 -3.12 5.43
N LEU A 175 10.52 -2.38 6.52
CA LEU A 175 11.82 -2.30 7.21
C LEU A 175 12.24 -3.65 7.79
N VAL A 176 11.30 -4.43 8.31
CA VAL A 176 11.57 -5.82 8.75
C VAL A 176 12.04 -6.67 7.58
N LEU A 177 11.33 -6.63 6.43
CA LEU A 177 11.73 -7.39 5.23
C LEU A 177 13.07 -6.92 4.67
N ALA A 178 13.35 -5.62 4.69
CA ALA A 178 14.64 -5.07 4.30
C ALA A 178 15.78 -5.57 5.20
N GLY A 179 15.54 -5.63 6.51
CA GLY A 179 16.47 -6.22 7.48
C GLY A 179 16.73 -7.70 7.21
N ILE A 180 15.67 -8.48 6.95
CA ILE A 180 15.80 -9.89 6.56
C ILE A 180 16.60 -10.01 5.26
N TYR A 181 16.29 -9.19 4.24
CA TYR A 181 17.00 -9.23 2.97
C TYR A 181 18.49 -8.92 3.12
N LYS A 182 18.84 -7.99 4.00
CA LYS A 182 20.25 -7.70 4.30
C LYS A 182 21.00 -8.92 4.86
N VAL A 183 20.32 -9.76 5.64
CA VAL A 183 20.92 -10.95 6.26
C VAL A 183 20.99 -12.12 5.28
N VAL A 184 19.85 -12.47 4.63
CA VAL A 184 19.78 -13.67 3.80
C VAL A 184 20.26 -13.45 2.37
N GLY A 185 20.10 -12.22 1.85
CA GLY A 185 20.48 -11.81 0.50
C GLY A 185 21.93 -11.35 0.36
N GLY A 186 22.81 -11.62 1.34
CA GLY A 186 24.18 -11.13 1.33
C GLY A 186 24.96 -11.34 0.02
N ALA A 187 24.84 -12.55 -0.57
CA ALA A 187 25.44 -12.85 -1.87
C ALA A 187 24.82 -12.07 -3.05
N GLU A 188 23.53 -11.72 -2.96
CA GLU A 188 22.85 -10.91 -3.97
C GLU A 188 23.20 -9.41 -3.88
N LEU A 189 23.62 -8.95 -2.71
CA LEU A 189 23.98 -7.57 -2.43
C LEU A 189 25.40 -7.21 -2.87
N MET A 190 26.24 -8.22 -3.18
CA MET A 190 27.59 -7.97 -3.69
C MET A 190 27.53 -7.45 -5.14
N PRO A 191 28.31 -6.44 -5.50
CA PRO A 191 28.41 -5.98 -6.88
C PRO A 191 28.93 -7.12 -7.77
N ARG A 192 28.28 -7.35 -8.90
CA ARG A 192 28.74 -8.25 -9.98
C ARG A 192 29.61 -7.49 -10.95
#